data_9f8a5599bba9a9579015a28716062015
#
_entry.id   9f8a5599bba9a9579015a28716062015
#
_cell.length_a   1.000
_cell.length_b   1.000
_cell.length_c   1.000
_cell.angle_alpha   90.00
_cell.angle_beta   90.00
_cell.angle_gamma   90.00
#
_symmetry.space_group_name_H-M   'P 1'
#
loop_
_entity.id
_entity.type
_entity.pdbx_description
1 polymer ?
#
loop_
_entity_poly.entity_id
_entity_poly.type
_entity_poly.pdbx_seq_one_letter_code
_entity_poly.pdbx_strand_id
1 'polypeptide(L)'
;MTRTFLFLIIASLLTRLTPAEAQNIRPAPRPPAQTGTPPNESAAPDGYAPIPEWAGQTRAPRAAKTAGYSVETVAEGFTGAFSFSFLPDGRILVGERPGHIKLVGKDGKVSEIEGLPTTLWARGQGLFEVRPDRAFATNRTIYLTYTVLPDGANASALPRLPAVVVVARAKLSSDDKRIEDLKVLLNAEGTGGRLAQAPDGTLLITSSIPAGLGINSVDWPQPQALDSNMGKVLRINPDGTIPKDNPFVGRAGAHPEIYALGFRDIQGITINPRTGKLWTSEHGPRGGDEINAVEKGKNYGFPVIGYGREYTGKPINGDKTRQDGMEQPVYFWTPDIAPSGIGFYTGKLFPAWQGDLFVAELVGRSLVRLTLNGERVVGEERLLTELNSRIRGVNEGPDGALYVLTDGNGGKILRLAPKP
;
A
#
# COMPACT_ATOMS: atom_id res chain seq x y z
N MET A 1 24.66 34.56 -50.40
CA MET A 1 24.78 33.10 -50.29
C MET A 1 23.85 32.66 -49.18
N THR A 2 22.62 32.30 -49.55
CA THR A 2 21.52 31.98 -48.67
C THR A 2 21.42 30.45 -48.55
N ARG A 3 21.62 29.88 -47.36
CA ARG A 3 21.44 28.45 -47.12
C ARG A 3 20.04 28.20 -46.55
N THR A 4 19.21 27.59 -47.37
CA THR A 4 17.88 27.10 -47.04
C THR A 4 18.00 25.77 -46.26
N PHE A 5 17.50 25.73 -45.03
CA PHE A 5 17.34 24.48 -44.27
C PHE A 5 15.98 23.86 -44.60
N LEU A 6 16.03 22.67 -45.16
CA LEU A 6 14.86 21.83 -45.46
C LEU A 6 14.49 21.02 -44.19
N PHE A 7 13.34 21.35 -43.57
CA PHE A 7 12.77 20.53 -42.48
C PHE A 7 12.02 19.34 -43.07
N LEU A 8 12.54 18.15 -42.88
CA LEU A 8 11.80 16.90 -43.13
C LEU A 8 10.83 16.64 -41.95
N ILE A 9 9.52 16.77 -42.21
CA ILE A 9 8.46 16.39 -41.29
C ILE A 9 8.26 14.88 -41.47
N ILE A 10 8.72 14.09 -40.48
CA ILE A 10 8.34 12.68 -40.36
C ILE A 10 7.01 12.65 -39.63
N ALA A 11 5.93 12.45 -40.38
CA ALA A 11 4.61 12.16 -39.82
C ALA A 11 4.62 10.71 -39.31
N SER A 12 4.80 10.51 -38.00
CA SER A 12 4.56 9.23 -37.37
C SER A 12 3.04 9.04 -37.24
N LEU A 13 2.51 8.03 -37.90
CA LEU A 13 1.14 7.52 -37.70
C LEU A 13 1.00 7.02 -36.26
N LEU A 14 0.51 7.85 -35.37
CA LEU A 14 -0.03 7.46 -34.08
C LEU A 14 -1.45 6.92 -34.33
N THR A 15 -1.60 5.60 -34.44
CA THR A 15 -2.91 4.96 -34.32
C THR A 15 -3.50 5.30 -32.96
N ARG A 16 -4.52 6.16 -32.94
CA ARG A 16 -5.30 6.48 -31.74
C ARG A 16 -6.14 5.27 -31.41
N LEU A 17 -5.82 4.59 -30.32
CA LEU A 17 -6.73 3.61 -29.71
C LEU A 17 -8.03 4.34 -29.33
N THR A 18 -9.16 3.81 -29.74
CA THR A 18 -10.47 4.35 -29.37
C THR A 18 -10.76 4.12 -27.89
N PRO A 19 -11.62 4.91 -27.24
CA PRO A 19 -11.99 4.70 -25.83
C PRO A 19 -12.54 3.29 -25.54
N ALA A 20 -13.08 2.60 -26.54
CA ALA A 20 -13.57 1.23 -26.42
C ALA A 20 -12.43 0.18 -26.37
N GLU A 21 -11.28 0.44 -26.98
CA GLU A 21 -10.12 -0.46 -26.95
C GLU A 21 -9.35 -0.36 -25.62
N ALA A 22 -9.39 0.80 -24.96
CA ALA A 22 -8.79 0.97 -23.64
C ALA A 22 -9.58 0.25 -22.52
N GLN A 23 -10.86 -0.09 -22.75
CA GLN A 23 -11.69 -0.84 -21.79
C GLN A 23 -11.56 -2.35 -21.92
N ASN A 24 -10.93 -2.88 -22.98
CA ASN A 24 -10.85 -4.29 -23.28
C ASN A 24 -9.49 -4.95 -22.99
N ILE A 25 -8.64 -4.35 -22.17
CA ILE A 25 -7.55 -5.10 -21.56
C ILE A 25 -8.20 -5.99 -20.48
N ARG A 26 -8.75 -7.12 -20.91
CA ARG A 26 -9.16 -8.18 -19.99
C ARG A 26 -7.91 -8.56 -19.19
N PRO A 27 -7.98 -8.57 -17.84
CA PRO A 27 -6.94 -9.21 -17.07
C PRO A 27 -6.78 -10.64 -17.58
N ALA A 28 -5.56 -11.13 -17.65
CA ALA A 28 -5.27 -12.51 -18.04
C ALA A 28 -6.23 -13.46 -17.30
N PRO A 29 -6.69 -14.55 -17.96
CA PRO A 29 -7.61 -15.50 -17.34
C PRO A 29 -7.00 -15.94 -16.01
N ARG A 30 -7.80 -15.81 -14.95
CA ARG A 30 -7.45 -16.15 -13.57
C ARG A 30 -6.97 -17.61 -13.53
N PRO A 31 -5.84 -17.92 -12.90
CA PRO A 31 -5.57 -19.30 -12.53
C PRO A 31 -6.75 -19.81 -11.71
N PRO A 32 -7.16 -21.07 -11.89
CA PRO A 32 -8.27 -21.67 -11.16
C PRO A 32 -8.04 -21.48 -9.66
N ALA A 33 -9.12 -21.22 -8.92
CA ALA A 33 -9.07 -21.12 -7.47
C ALA A 33 -8.37 -22.37 -6.93
N GLN A 34 -7.22 -22.19 -6.29
CA GLN A 34 -6.46 -23.30 -5.73
C GLN A 34 -7.19 -23.80 -4.49
N THR A 35 -7.99 -24.83 -4.65
CA THR A 35 -8.57 -25.57 -3.53
C THR A 35 -7.47 -26.44 -2.91
N GLY A 36 -6.96 -26.04 -1.74
CA GLY A 36 -6.25 -26.94 -0.85
C GLY A 36 -4.75 -27.11 -1.02
N THR A 37 -4.12 -26.55 -2.05
CA THR A 37 -2.66 -26.59 -2.20
C THR A 37 -2.02 -25.33 -1.60
N PRO A 38 -0.93 -25.42 -0.81
CA PRO A 38 -0.22 -24.26 -0.37
C PRO A 38 0.22 -23.40 -1.56
N PRO A 39 0.05 -22.05 -1.51
CA PRO A 39 0.40 -21.16 -2.63
C PRO A 39 1.88 -21.23 -3.03
N ASN A 40 2.71 -21.73 -2.16
CA ASN A 40 4.13 -21.96 -2.33
C ASN A 40 4.51 -23.10 -3.28
N GLU A 41 3.56 -23.93 -3.73
CA GLU A 41 3.83 -25.05 -4.66
C GLU A 41 3.56 -24.71 -6.14
N SER A 42 2.85 -23.61 -6.42
CA SER A 42 2.61 -23.18 -7.80
C SER A 42 3.84 -22.52 -8.40
N ALA A 43 4.30 -23.03 -9.55
CA ALA A 43 5.31 -22.33 -10.35
C ALA A 43 4.73 -21.02 -10.91
N ALA A 44 5.59 -19.99 -11.10
CA ALA A 44 5.19 -18.80 -11.84
C ALA A 44 4.67 -19.19 -13.23
N PRO A 45 3.63 -18.52 -13.77
CA PRO A 45 3.01 -18.89 -15.04
C PRO A 45 3.97 -18.94 -16.23
N ASP A 46 5.07 -18.22 -16.18
CA ASP A 46 6.14 -18.15 -17.17
C ASP A 46 7.39 -18.96 -16.79
N GLY A 47 7.31 -19.74 -15.72
CA GLY A 47 8.44 -20.52 -15.21
C GLY A 47 9.52 -19.70 -14.53
N TYR A 48 9.33 -18.38 -14.35
CA TYR A 48 10.28 -17.55 -13.63
C TYR A 48 10.21 -17.84 -12.13
N ALA A 49 11.33 -18.29 -11.58
CA ALA A 49 11.48 -18.58 -10.16
C ALA A 49 12.78 -17.90 -9.67
N PRO A 50 12.71 -16.69 -9.12
CA PRO A 50 13.88 -16.00 -8.60
C PRO A 50 14.49 -16.77 -7.42
N ILE A 51 15.81 -16.74 -7.32
CA ILE A 51 16.55 -17.43 -6.26
C ILE A 51 16.44 -16.60 -4.97
N PRO A 52 15.88 -17.16 -3.89
CA PRO A 52 15.83 -16.47 -2.61
C PRO A 52 17.23 -16.36 -1.98
N GLU A 53 17.46 -15.30 -1.20
CA GLU A 53 18.73 -15.09 -0.48
C GLU A 53 18.90 -16.08 0.67
N TRP A 54 17.78 -16.56 1.22
CA TRP A 54 17.77 -17.61 2.25
C TRP A 54 16.55 -18.51 2.13
N ALA A 55 16.61 -19.69 2.71
CA ALA A 55 15.49 -20.62 2.78
C ALA A 55 14.30 -19.99 3.56
N GLY A 56 13.10 -20.01 2.98
CA GLY A 56 11.90 -19.44 3.58
C GLY A 56 11.68 -17.95 3.33
N GLN A 57 12.53 -17.28 2.52
CA GLN A 57 12.27 -15.91 2.05
C GLN A 57 11.08 -15.85 1.08
N THR A 58 10.72 -16.95 0.49
CA THR A 58 9.53 -17.18 -0.33
C THR A 58 9.06 -18.61 -0.09
N ARG A 59 7.80 -18.91 -0.43
CA ARG A 59 7.24 -20.27 -0.39
C ARG A 59 7.49 -20.94 0.98
N ALA A 60 7.23 -20.19 2.06
CA ALA A 60 7.33 -20.71 3.41
C ALA A 60 6.39 -21.92 3.57
N PRO A 61 6.73 -22.90 4.45
CA PRO A 61 5.86 -24.04 4.70
C PRO A 61 4.50 -23.56 5.25
N ARG A 62 3.50 -24.44 5.16
CA ARG A 62 2.20 -24.16 5.77
C ARG A 62 2.38 -23.88 7.27
N ALA A 63 1.71 -22.85 7.77
CA ALA A 63 1.76 -22.49 9.18
C ALA A 63 1.38 -23.68 10.08
N ALA A 64 2.22 -23.99 11.05
CA ALA A 64 2.07 -25.16 11.91
C ALA A 64 0.86 -25.07 12.88
N LYS A 65 0.48 -23.81 13.25
CA LYS A 65 -0.66 -23.56 14.13
C LYS A 65 -1.75 -22.85 13.36
N THR A 66 -2.95 -23.37 13.38
CA THR A 66 -4.15 -22.78 12.77
C THR A 66 -5.17 -22.47 13.86
N ALA A 67 -6.15 -21.62 13.57
CA ALA A 67 -7.28 -21.33 14.44
C ALA A 67 -8.57 -21.32 13.62
N GLY A 68 -9.60 -21.96 14.14
CA GLY A 68 -10.95 -21.86 13.58
C GLY A 68 -11.53 -20.47 13.86
N TYR A 69 -12.17 -19.88 12.86
CA TYR A 69 -12.83 -18.57 12.99
C TYR A 69 -14.22 -18.58 12.36
N SER A 70 -15.05 -17.68 12.83
CA SER A 70 -16.31 -17.26 12.18
C SER A 70 -16.14 -15.89 11.58
N VAL A 71 -16.93 -15.58 10.56
CA VAL A 71 -16.92 -14.28 9.87
C VAL A 71 -18.28 -13.61 10.03
N GLU A 72 -18.26 -12.36 10.47
CA GLU A 72 -19.43 -11.52 10.66
C GLU A 72 -19.28 -10.26 9.81
N THR A 73 -20.36 -9.85 9.12
CA THR A 73 -20.39 -8.55 8.42
C THR A 73 -20.76 -7.46 9.42
N VAL A 74 -19.84 -6.50 9.62
CA VAL A 74 -20.04 -5.35 10.51
C VAL A 74 -20.72 -4.21 9.79
N ALA A 75 -20.30 -3.93 8.56
CA ALA A 75 -20.88 -2.91 7.69
C ALA A 75 -20.56 -3.24 6.23
N GLU A 76 -21.39 -2.72 5.31
CA GLU A 76 -21.23 -2.95 3.87
C GLU A 76 -21.69 -1.74 3.04
N GLY A 77 -21.51 -1.82 1.72
CA GLY A 77 -21.93 -0.80 0.77
C GLY A 77 -20.86 0.23 0.44
N PHE A 78 -19.60 -0.01 0.79
CA PHE A 78 -18.50 0.89 0.49
C PHE A 78 -18.13 0.86 -0.99
N THR A 79 -17.69 2.03 -1.51
CA THR A 79 -17.25 2.19 -2.91
C THR A 79 -15.77 2.51 -2.98
N GLY A 80 -14.97 1.55 -3.42
CA GLY A 80 -13.52 1.74 -3.54
C GLY A 80 -12.83 2.08 -2.22
N ALA A 81 -13.33 1.54 -1.10
CA ALA A 81 -12.73 1.76 0.21
C ALA A 81 -11.27 1.32 0.21
N PHE A 82 -10.38 2.15 0.75
CA PHE A 82 -8.94 1.93 0.72
C PHE A 82 -8.32 1.76 2.11
N SER A 83 -8.83 2.47 3.10
CA SER A 83 -8.37 2.39 4.48
C SER A 83 -9.54 2.30 5.45
N PHE A 84 -9.28 1.72 6.60
CA PHE A 84 -10.16 1.83 7.75
C PHE A 84 -9.34 1.89 9.05
N SER A 85 -9.85 2.58 10.06
CA SER A 85 -9.17 2.76 11.35
C SER A 85 -10.19 2.85 12.46
N PHE A 86 -9.89 2.25 13.61
CA PHE A 86 -10.76 2.34 14.77
C PHE A 86 -10.57 3.68 15.49
N LEU A 87 -11.67 4.30 15.90
CA LEU A 87 -11.68 5.33 16.93
C LEU A 87 -11.54 4.68 18.32
N PRO A 88 -11.08 5.43 19.33
CA PRO A 88 -10.92 4.89 20.69
C PRO A 88 -12.20 4.31 21.31
N ASP A 89 -13.35 4.75 20.84
CA ASP A 89 -14.66 4.26 21.28
C ASP A 89 -15.16 3.01 20.53
N GLY A 90 -14.37 2.52 19.56
CA GLY A 90 -14.68 1.31 18.78
C GLY A 90 -15.45 1.56 17.48
N ARG A 91 -15.86 2.79 17.18
CA ARG A 91 -16.37 3.16 15.84
C ARG A 91 -15.25 3.12 14.81
N ILE A 92 -15.62 3.06 13.52
CA ILE A 92 -14.63 2.87 12.46
C ILE A 92 -14.70 4.01 11.46
N LEU A 93 -13.58 4.69 11.22
CA LEU A 93 -13.39 5.57 10.08
C LEU A 93 -13.02 4.76 8.84
N VAL A 94 -13.63 5.07 7.70
CA VAL A 94 -13.33 4.44 6.41
C VAL A 94 -13.05 5.53 5.40
N GLY A 95 -11.92 5.40 4.69
CA GLY A 95 -11.56 6.24 3.56
C GLY A 95 -11.91 5.56 2.24
N GLU A 96 -12.75 6.18 1.43
CA GLU A 96 -13.10 5.73 0.08
C GLU A 96 -12.34 6.56 -0.96
N ARG A 97 -11.71 5.90 -1.92
CA ARG A 97 -10.86 6.57 -2.95
C ARG A 97 -11.56 7.67 -3.75
N PRO A 98 -12.87 7.60 -4.03
CA PRO A 98 -13.58 8.72 -4.64
C PRO A 98 -13.55 10.04 -3.86
N GLY A 99 -13.09 10.01 -2.60
CA GLY A 99 -13.00 11.21 -1.76
C GLY A 99 -14.12 11.29 -0.72
N HIS A 100 -14.56 10.17 -0.22
CA HIS A 100 -15.54 10.10 0.86
C HIS A 100 -14.92 9.56 2.14
N ILE A 101 -15.29 10.16 3.26
CA ILE A 101 -14.94 9.64 4.58
C ILE A 101 -16.25 9.13 5.20
N LYS A 102 -16.26 7.86 5.61
CA LYS A 102 -17.41 7.24 6.27
C LYS A 102 -17.09 6.96 7.73
N LEU A 103 -18.11 7.04 8.57
CA LEU A 103 -18.07 6.63 9.97
C LEU A 103 -19.06 5.47 10.16
N VAL A 104 -18.54 4.34 10.60
CA VAL A 104 -19.36 3.18 10.98
C VAL A 104 -19.58 3.21 12.49
N GLY A 105 -20.83 3.29 12.88
CA GLY A 105 -21.27 3.22 14.28
C GLY A 105 -21.09 1.82 14.86
N LYS A 106 -21.18 1.69 16.20
CA LYS A 106 -21.17 0.40 16.88
C LYS A 106 -22.34 -0.52 16.51
N ASP A 107 -23.42 0.08 16.03
CA ASP A 107 -24.60 -0.59 15.50
C ASP A 107 -24.49 -0.96 14.01
N GLY A 108 -23.30 -0.76 13.41
CA GLY A 108 -23.04 -1.02 12.00
C GLY A 108 -23.58 0.04 11.03
N LYS A 109 -24.29 1.06 11.52
CA LYS A 109 -24.78 2.13 10.64
C LYS A 109 -23.65 2.98 10.10
N VAL A 110 -23.73 3.28 8.80
CA VAL A 110 -22.76 4.09 8.07
C VAL A 110 -23.28 5.50 7.90
N SER A 111 -22.49 6.49 8.27
CA SER A 111 -22.73 7.90 8.00
C SER A 111 -21.57 8.54 7.27
N GLU A 112 -21.78 9.66 6.60
CA GLU A 112 -20.74 10.41 5.91
C GLU A 112 -20.16 11.50 6.81
N ILE A 113 -18.85 11.75 6.67
CA ILE A 113 -18.14 12.88 7.26
C ILE A 113 -17.78 13.83 6.13
N GLU A 114 -18.29 15.05 6.20
CA GLU A 114 -18.12 16.09 5.19
C GLU A 114 -16.80 16.88 5.39
N GLY A 115 -16.46 17.72 4.40
CA GLY A 115 -15.39 18.71 4.51
C GLY A 115 -14.06 18.30 3.91
N LEU A 116 -13.94 17.10 3.31
CA LEU A 116 -12.74 16.74 2.55
C LEU A 116 -12.66 17.59 1.28
N PRO A 117 -11.47 18.17 0.95
CA PRO A 117 -11.27 18.82 -0.33
C PRO A 117 -11.47 17.86 -1.51
N THR A 118 -11.78 18.41 -2.69
CA THR A 118 -11.87 17.61 -3.93
C THR A 118 -10.58 16.84 -4.14
N THR A 119 -10.70 15.53 -4.24
CA THR A 119 -9.58 14.62 -4.50
C THR A 119 -9.53 14.23 -5.98
N LEU A 120 -8.34 13.92 -6.47
CA LEU A 120 -8.19 13.35 -7.79
C LEU A 120 -8.53 11.86 -7.73
N TRP A 121 -9.70 11.48 -8.23
CA TRP A 121 -10.06 10.07 -8.36
C TRP A 121 -9.93 9.61 -9.81
N ALA A 122 -8.77 9.08 -10.16
CA ALA A 122 -8.49 8.49 -11.46
C ALA A 122 -7.28 7.53 -11.36
N ARG A 123 -7.31 6.44 -12.10
CA ARG A 123 -6.15 5.55 -12.34
C ARG A 123 -5.33 5.19 -11.08
N GLY A 124 -6.00 4.81 -10.01
CA GLY A 124 -5.31 4.44 -8.78
C GLY A 124 -5.10 5.60 -7.80
N GLN A 125 -5.48 6.82 -8.14
CA GLN A 125 -5.44 8.00 -7.28
C GLN A 125 -6.68 8.08 -6.38
N GLY A 126 -6.71 9.00 -5.43
CA GLY A 126 -7.86 9.23 -4.57
C GLY A 126 -7.51 9.56 -3.13
N LEU A 127 -8.47 9.32 -2.22
CA LEU A 127 -8.25 9.31 -0.77
C LEU A 127 -7.65 7.95 -0.38
N PHE A 128 -6.48 7.97 0.26
CA PHE A 128 -5.76 6.74 0.61
C PHE A 128 -5.84 6.41 2.10
N GLU A 129 -5.66 7.38 2.98
CA GLU A 129 -5.67 7.10 4.42
C GLU A 129 -6.53 8.09 5.17
N VAL A 130 -7.28 7.58 6.14
CA VAL A 130 -7.96 8.34 7.19
C VAL A 130 -7.63 7.68 8.50
N ARG A 131 -6.79 8.32 9.31
CA ARG A 131 -6.24 7.73 10.53
C ARG A 131 -6.38 8.66 11.71
N PRO A 132 -7.00 8.23 12.83
CA PRO A 132 -7.02 9.03 14.05
C PRO A 132 -5.59 9.12 14.65
N ASP A 133 -5.30 10.28 15.21
CA ASP A 133 -4.11 10.48 16.05
C ASP A 133 -4.19 9.56 17.27
N ARG A 134 -3.04 9.13 17.80
CA ARG A 134 -2.99 8.29 19.01
C ARG A 134 -3.66 8.95 20.21
N ALA A 135 -3.65 10.28 20.28
CA ALA A 135 -4.33 11.06 21.31
C ALA A 135 -5.73 11.54 20.87
N PHE A 136 -6.34 10.89 19.87
CA PHE A 136 -7.64 11.30 19.32
C PHE A 136 -8.71 11.52 20.38
N ALA A 137 -8.76 10.70 21.44
CA ALA A 137 -9.73 10.85 22.53
C ALA A 137 -9.69 12.25 23.19
N THR A 138 -8.55 12.94 23.15
CA THR A 138 -8.36 14.27 23.74
C THR A 138 -8.30 15.37 22.71
N ASN A 139 -7.72 15.13 21.53
CA ASN A 139 -7.44 16.18 20.54
C ASN A 139 -8.33 16.13 19.29
N ARG A 140 -9.06 15.01 19.08
CA ARG A 140 -9.92 14.73 17.92
C ARG A 140 -9.24 14.90 16.56
N THR A 141 -7.91 14.82 16.54
CA THR A 141 -7.11 14.95 15.32
C THR A 141 -7.19 13.69 14.48
N ILE A 142 -7.33 13.86 13.17
CA ILE A 142 -7.18 12.82 12.16
C ILE A 142 -6.12 13.25 11.14
N TYR A 143 -5.40 12.27 10.61
CA TYR A 143 -4.47 12.43 9.49
C TYR A 143 -5.10 11.88 8.23
N LEU A 144 -4.88 12.58 7.14
CA LEU A 144 -5.43 12.29 5.82
C LEU A 144 -4.29 12.24 4.81
N THR A 145 -4.38 11.30 3.88
CA THR A 145 -3.55 11.32 2.66
C THR A 145 -4.44 11.16 1.44
N TYR A 146 -4.31 12.05 0.50
CA TYR A 146 -5.09 12.05 -0.73
C TYR A 146 -4.28 12.66 -1.87
N THR A 147 -4.75 12.44 -3.09
CA THR A 147 -4.07 13.00 -4.27
C THR A 147 -4.85 14.15 -4.87
N VAL A 148 -4.08 15.11 -5.37
CA VAL A 148 -4.58 16.24 -6.16
C VAL A 148 -3.78 16.34 -7.46
N LEU A 149 -4.32 17.08 -8.42
CA LEU A 149 -3.54 17.48 -9.59
C LEU A 149 -2.50 18.53 -9.17
N PRO A 150 -1.31 18.54 -9.79
CA PRO A 150 -0.39 19.67 -9.68
C PRO A 150 -1.09 20.95 -10.15
N ASP A 151 -0.68 22.10 -9.59
CA ASP A 151 -1.22 23.40 -9.95
C ASP A 151 -1.11 23.66 -11.46
N GLY A 152 -2.22 24.10 -12.04
CA GLY A 152 -2.31 24.36 -13.48
C GLY A 152 -2.42 23.12 -14.39
N ALA A 153 -2.42 21.92 -13.83
CA ALA A 153 -2.56 20.69 -14.59
C ALA A 153 -4.03 20.39 -14.94
N ASN A 154 -4.24 19.84 -16.14
CA ASN A 154 -5.54 19.37 -16.59
C ASN A 154 -5.65 17.85 -16.38
N ALA A 155 -6.79 17.37 -15.90
CA ALA A 155 -7.07 15.94 -15.69
C ALA A 155 -6.89 15.08 -16.96
N SER A 156 -7.01 15.67 -18.16
CA SER A 156 -6.73 14.99 -19.43
C SER A 156 -5.24 14.71 -19.66
N ALA A 157 -4.35 15.37 -18.93
CA ALA A 157 -2.90 15.12 -18.99
C ALA A 157 -2.47 13.87 -18.21
N LEU A 158 -3.37 13.28 -17.40
CA LEU A 158 -3.15 11.97 -16.81
C LEU A 158 -3.12 10.89 -17.92
N PRO A 159 -2.14 10.00 -17.93
CA PRO A 159 -1.30 9.49 -16.85
C PRO A 159 0.12 10.05 -16.79
N ARG A 160 0.44 11.08 -17.54
CA ARG A 160 1.83 11.54 -17.74
C ARG A 160 2.37 12.49 -16.66
N LEU A 161 1.50 13.03 -15.82
CA LEU A 161 1.91 13.90 -14.73
C LEU A 161 1.89 13.12 -13.42
N PRO A 162 2.94 13.20 -12.61
CA PRO A 162 2.87 12.71 -11.25
C PRO A 162 1.76 13.47 -10.52
N ALA A 163 0.87 12.73 -9.83
CA ALA A 163 -0.04 13.36 -8.91
C ALA A 163 0.73 13.87 -7.69
N VAL A 164 0.15 14.81 -6.98
CA VAL A 164 0.68 15.26 -5.69
C VAL A 164 -0.05 14.51 -4.60
N VAL A 165 0.71 13.77 -3.78
CA VAL A 165 0.20 13.19 -2.53
C VAL A 165 0.20 14.27 -1.47
N VAL A 166 -0.97 14.67 -1.04
CA VAL A 166 -1.17 15.60 0.06
C VAL A 166 -1.23 14.82 1.36
N VAL A 167 -0.39 15.17 2.32
CA VAL A 167 -0.49 14.72 3.71
C VAL A 167 -1.09 15.87 4.51
N ALA A 168 -2.20 15.63 5.19
CA ALA A 168 -2.90 16.67 5.94
C ALA A 168 -3.30 16.16 7.33
N ARG A 169 -3.51 17.10 8.24
CA ARG A 169 -4.22 16.87 9.50
C ARG A 169 -5.50 17.70 9.53
N ALA A 170 -6.50 17.18 10.22
CA ALA A 170 -7.74 17.90 10.49
C ALA A 170 -8.26 17.49 11.85
N LYS A 171 -9.30 18.17 12.32
CA LYS A 171 -10.10 17.72 13.47
C LYS A 171 -11.41 17.15 13.01
N LEU A 172 -11.86 16.10 13.64
CA LEU A 172 -13.23 15.66 13.52
C LEU A 172 -14.11 16.54 14.43
N SER A 173 -15.17 17.13 13.87
CA SER A 173 -16.13 17.97 14.64
C SER A 173 -16.72 17.21 15.83
N SER A 174 -17.22 17.94 16.82
CA SER A 174 -17.78 17.35 18.05
C SER A 174 -19.00 16.46 17.81
N ASP A 175 -19.74 16.72 16.72
CA ASP A 175 -20.90 15.93 16.29
C ASP A 175 -20.56 14.82 15.28
N ASP A 176 -19.26 14.64 14.98
CA ASP A 176 -18.70 13.64 14.05
C ASP A 176 -19.19 13.75 12.59
N LYS A 177 -19.70 14.91 12.17
CA LYS A 177 -20.28 15.06 10.84
C LYS A 177 -19.37 15.68 9.80
N ARG A 178 -18.31 16.37 10.22
CA ARG A 178 -17.38 17.04 9.29
C ARG A 178 -15.97 17.11 9.85
N ILE A 179 -15.03 17.31 8.96
CA ILE A 179 -13.66 17.67 9.33
C ILE A 179 -13.54 19.20 9.38
N GLU A 180 -12.74 19.66 10.34
CA GLU A 180 -12.47 21.07 10.61
C GLU A 180 -10.96 21.29 10.72
N ASP A 181 -10.51 22.55 10.65
CA ASP A 181 -9.09 22.93 10.85
C ASP A 181 -8.11 22.15 9.95
N LEU A 182 -8.49 21.86 8.70
CA LEU A 182 -7.64 21.14 7.78
C LEU A 182 -6.38 21.94 7.49
N LYS A 183 -5.23 21.32 7.77
CA LYS A 183 -3.90 21.87 7.51
C LYS A 183 -3.08 20.87 6.69
N VAL A 184 -2.58 21.31 5.54
CA VAL A 184 -1.59 20.55 4.76
C VAL A 184 -0.25 20.55 5.51
N LEU A 185 0.33 19.36 5.66
CA LEU A 185 1.61 19.14 6.34
C LEU A 185 2.74 18.92 5.34
N LEU A 186 2.44 18.22 4.23
CA LEU A 186 3.41 17.89 3.17
C LEU A 186 2.68 17.72 1.84
N ASN A 187 3.31 18.18 0.76
CA ASN A 187 2.99 17.82 -0.61
C ASN A 187 4.17 17.00 -1.16
N ALA A 188 3.93 15.77 -1.55
CA ALA A 188 4.94 14.86 -2.08
C ALA A 188 4.60 14.40 -3.49
N GLU A 189 5.60 14.20 -4.32
CA GLU A 189 5.41 13.58 -5.63
C GLU A 189 5.06 12.10 -5.49
N GLY A 190 4.23 11.57 -6.40
CA GLY A 190 3.96 10.15 -6.49
C GLY A 190 2.48 9.78 -6.32
N THR A 191 2.25 8.59 -5.84
CA THR A 191 0.93 8.03 -5.54
C THR A 191 1.01 7.20 -4.26
N GLY A 192 -0.13 6.66 -3.81
CA GLY A 192 -0.21 5.94 -2.54
C GLY A 192 -0.46 6.91 -1.40
N GLY A 193 0.19 6.73 -0.28
CA GLY A 193 -0.02 7.57 0.89
C GLY A 193 -0.58 6.80 2.07
N ARG A 194 -0.22 5.53 2.23
CA ARG A 194 -0.43 4.85 3.51
C ARG A 194 0.32 5.58 4.60
N LEU A 195 -0.28 5.66 5.78
CA LEU A 195 0.27 6.40 6.90
C LEU A 195 0.27 5.55 8.17
N ALA A 196 1.40 5.60 8.89
CA ALA A 196 1.52 5.07 10.24
C ALA A 196 2.09 6.14 11.16
N GLN A 197 1.61 6.19 12.40
CA GLN A 197 2.20 7.04 13.44
C GLN A 197 3.18 6.19 14.25
N ALA A 198 4.45 6.61 14.23
CA ALA A 198 5.53 5.93 14.95
C ALA A 198 5.40 6.10 16.49
N PRO A 199 6.09 5.27 17.30
CA PRO A 199 6.06 5.39 18.76
C PRO A 199 6.51 6.76 19.30
N ASP A 200 7.43 7.42 18.61
CA ASP A 200 7.92 8.77 18.92
C ASP A 200 6.95 9.89 18.50
N GLY A 201 5.78 9.53 17.94
CA GLY A 201 4.76 10.46 17.49
C GLY A 201 4.94 10.93 16.04
N THR A 202 6.06 10.68 15.38
CA THR A 202 6.27 11.08 13.98
C THR A 202 5.35 10.31 13.04
N LEU A 203 5.08 10.89 11.88
CA LEU A 203 4.28 10.29 10.83
C LEU A 203 5.20 9.67 9.77
N LEU A 204 4.95 8.42 9.43
CA LEU A 204 5.60 7.68 8.36
C LEU A 204 4.60 7.51 7.22
N ILE A 205 4.96 7.99 6.03
CA ILE A 205 4.07 8.06 4.87
C ILE A 205 4.73 7.36 3.70
N THR A 206 3.97 6.57 2.95
CA THR A 206 4.47 5.94 1.73
C THR A 206 4.22 6.81 0.52
N SER A 207 5.19 6.88 -0.39
CA SER A 207 5.02 7.46 -1.71
C SER A 207 5.55 6.49 -2.76
N SER A 208 4.69 6.14 -3.69
CA SER A 208 4.89 5.10 -4.70
C SER A 208 5.09 5.71 -6.08
N ILE A 209 5.57 4.90 -7.03
CA ILE A 209 5.56 5.25 -8.45
C ILE A 209 4.12 5.20 -8.94
N PRO A 210 3.64 6.22 -9.68
CA PRO A 210 2.28 6.21 -10.20
C PRO A 210 2.02 5.03 -11.15
N ALA A 211 0.99 4.25 -10.88
CA ALA A 211 0.55 3.17 -11.76
C ALA A 211 0.16 3.74 -13.13
N GLY A 212 0.67 3.14 -14.22
CA GLY A 212 0.31 3.51 -15.60
C GLY A 212 1.23 4.53 -16.27
N LEU A 213 2.30 4.99 -15.63
CA LEU A 213 3.29 5.87 -16.25
C LEU A 213 4.34 5.15 -17.12
N GLY A 214 4.17 3.90 -17.37
CA GLY A 214 5.06 3.08 -18.18
C GLY A 214 5.31 1.75 -17.51
N ILE A 215 5.62 0.78 -18.32
CA ILE A 215 5.71 -0.61 -17.90
C ILE A 215 7.16 -0.98 -17.62
N ASN A 216 8.11 -0.17 -18.09
CA ASN A 216 9.52 -0.45 -17.96
C ASN A 216 10.06 0.18 -16.69
N SER A 217 10.27 -0.65 -15.68
CA SER A 217 10.77 -0.22 -14.36
C SER A 217 12.14 0.44 -14.43
N VAL A 218 12.94 0.09 -15.44
CA VAL A 218 14.28 0.68 -15.67
C VAL A 218 14.24 2.16 -16.09
N ASP A 219 13.09 2.61 -16.61
CA ASP A 219 12.90 4.02 -16.99
C ASP A 219 12.56 4.91 -15.78
N TRP A 220 12.55 4.34 -14.56
CA TRP A 220 12.19 5.00 -13.32
C TRP A 220 13.37 5.12 -12.35
N PRO A 221 14.27 6.09 -12.54
CA PRO A 221 15.38 6.30 -11.60
C PRO A 221 14.93 6.87 -10.24
N GLN A 222 13.71 7.44 -10.16
CA GLN A 222 13.21 8.16 -9.00
C GLN A 222 13.25 7.37 -7.68
N PRO A 223 12.96 6.05 -7.62
CA PRO A 223 13.11 5.31 -6.37
C PRO A 223 14.52 5.36 -5.78
N GLN A 224 15.55 5.51 -6.61
CA GLN A 224 16.95 5.63 -6.20
C GLN A 224 17.41 7.09 -6.04
N ALA A 225 16.69 8.04 -6.62
CA ALA A 225 17.02 9.47 -6.57
C ALA A 225 16.60 10.08 -5.22
N LEU A 226 17.42 10.94 -4.64
CA LEU A 226 17.12 11.62 -3.38
C LEU A 226 16.40 12.97 -3.57
N ASP A 227 16.36 13.47 -4.80
CA ASP A 227 15.64 14.67 -5.21
C ASP A 227 14.20 14.39 -5.69
N SER A 228 13.67 13.21 -5.37
CA SER A 228 12.28 12.81 -5.63
C SER A 228 11.70 12.04 -4.47
N ASN A 229 10.40 12.25 -4.21
CA ASN A 229 9.67 11.50 -3.18
C ASN A 229 9.13 10.15 -3.69
N MET A 230 9.16 9.87 -5.01
CA MET A 230 8.62 8.62 -5.56
C MET A 230 9.43 7.39 -5.14
N GLY A 231 8.74 6.34 -4.72
CA GLY A 231 9.37 5.11 -4.25
C GLY A 231 10.09 5.26 -2.90
N LYS A 232 9.46 5.96 -1.97
CA LYS A 232 10.02 6.32 -0.66
C LYS A 232 9.07 5.99 0.49
N VAL A 233 9.67 5.86 1.65
CA VAL A 233 9.01 6.14 2.93
C VAL A 233 9.47 7.51 3.38
N LEU A 234 8.53 8.39 3.70
CA LEU A 234 8.76 9.74 4.19
C LEU A 234 8.47 9.81 5.68
N ARG A 235 9.17 10.70 6.42
CA ARG A 235 8.95 10.91 7.86
C ARG A 235 8.89 12.39 8.17
N ILE A 236 7.80 12.81 8.82
CA ILE A 236 7.58 14.19 9.27
C ILE A 236 7.04 14.21 10.70
N ASN A 237 7.15 15.34 11.36
CA ASN A 237 6.47 15.61 12.62
C ASN A 237 4.96 15.85 12.40
N PRO A 238 4.10 15.68 13.42
CA PRO A 238 2.65 15.94 13.34
C PRO A 238 2.27 17.38 13.00
N ASP A 239 3.19 18.33 13.11
CA ASP A 239 3.02 19.74 12.72
C ASP A 239 3.49 20.05 11.29
N GLY A 240 4.08 19.06 10.58
CA GLY A 240 4.64 19.15 9.24
C GLY A 240 6.12 19.49 9.19
N THR A 241 6.77 19.76 10.32
CA THR A 241 8.21 20.00 10.35
C THR A 241 9.01 18.71 10.11
N ILE A 242 10.24 18.85 9.66
CA ILE A 242 11.12 17.70 9.39
C ILE A 242 11.88 17.32 10.66
N PRO A 243 11.84 16.04 11.09
CA PRO A 243 12.69 15.57 12.19
C PRO A 243 14.17 15.78 11.88
N LYS A 244 14.91 16.37 12.83
CA LYS A 244 16.33 16.70 12.65
C LYS A 244 17.21 15.47 12.46
N ASP A 245 16.77 14.32 12.91
CA ASP A 245 17.45 13.04 12.80
C ASP A 245 17.07 12.25 11.55
N ASN A 246 16.29 12.81 10.60
CA ASN A 246 16.06 12.17 9.30
C ASN A 246 17.39 11.98 8.56
N PRO A 247 17.56 10.86 7.84
CA PRO A 247 18.87 10.40 7.36
C PRO A 247 19.50 11.31 6.30
N PHE A 248 18.70 12.11 5.62
CA PHE A 248 19.18 12.96 4.51
C PHE A 248 19.07 14.46 4.81
N VAL A 249 18.78 14.85 6.07
CA VAL A 249 18.82 16.25 6.50
C VAL A 249 20.21 16.84 6.29
N GLY A 250 20.29 18.03 5.67
CA GLY A 250 21.54 18.72 5.38
C GLY A 250 22.32 18.17 4.16
N ARG A 251 21.85 17.10 3.52
CA ARG A 251 22.44 16.61 2.28
C ARG A 251 21.97 17.44 1.08
N ALA A 252 22.89 18.10 0.39
CA ALA A 252 22.57 18.91 -0.80
C ALA A 252 21.86 18.08 -1.87
N GLY A 253 20.77 18.62 -2.42
CA GLY A 253 19.95 17.98 -3.46
C GLY A 253 19.09 16.81 -2.97
N ALA A 254 19.02 16.55 -1.65
CA ALA A 254 18.15 15.52 -1.12
C ALA A 254 16.90 16.14 -0.44
N HIS A 255 15.76 15.48 -0.60
CA HIS A 255 14.55 15.80 0.15
C HIS A 255 14.71 15.35 1.61
N PRO A 256 14.63 16.27 2.57
CA PRO A 256 14.95 15.98 3.98
C PRO A 256 13.91 15.12 4.70
N GLU A 257 12.69 15.01 4.14
CA GLU A 257 11.64 14.13 4.65
C GLU A 257 11.86 12.65 4.33
N ILE A 258 12.77 12.29 3.43
CA ILE A 258 13.02 10.89 3.07
C ILE A 258 13.55 10.11 4.28
N TYR A 259 12.86 9.01 4.63
CA TYR A 259 13.23 8.06 5.66
C TYR A 259 13.96 6.83 5.11
N ALA A 260 13.42 6.25 4.02
CA ALA A 260 13.99 5.12 3.31
C ALA A 260 13.62 5.19 1.81
N LEU A 261 14.39 4.53 0.95
CA LEU A 261 14.27 4.64 -0.51
C LEU A 261 14.32 3.28 -1.21
N GLY A 262 14.05 3.29 -2.52
CA GLY A 262 14.20 2.08 -3.35
C GLY A 262 12.98 1.17 -3.34
N PHE A 263 11.79 1.74 -3.20
CA PHE A 263 10.51 1.03 -3.28
C PHE A 263 9.84 1.25 -4.64
N ARG A 264 8.91 0.37 -4.99
CA ARG A 264 8.10 0.50 -6.20
C ARG A 264 6.71 1.03 -5.91
N ASP A 265 5.85 0.23 -5.33
CA ASP A 265 4.42 0.53 -5.13
C ASP A 265 3.95 0.02 -3.77
N ILE A 266 4.24 0.79 -2.73
CA ILE A 266 3.93 0.43 -1.35
C ILE A 266 2.42 0.57 -1.11
N GLN A 267 1.76 -0.53 -0.73
CA GLN A 267 0.33 -0.62 -0.52
C GLN A 267 -0.08 -0.86 0.93
N GLY A 268 0.85 -1.21 1.80
CA GLY A 268 0.62 -1.39 3.23
C GLY A 268 1.76 -0.86 4.07
N ILE A 269 1.43 -0.39 5.28
CA ILE A 269 2.38 0.11 6.27
C ILE A 269 1.89 -0.25 7.67
N THR A 270 2.78 -0.72 8.53
CA THR A 270 2.48 -0.99 9.94
C THR A 270 3.74 -0.90 10.79
N ILE A 271 3.55 -0.72 12.10
CA ILE A 271 4.63 -0.80 13.08
C ILE A 271 4.53 -2.12 13.81
N ASN A 272 5.63 -2.87 13.87
CA ASN A 272 5.69 -4.07 14.69
C ASN A 272 5.57 -3.67 16.17
N PRO A 273 4.52 -4.09 16.88
CA PRO A 273 4.25 -3.61 18.22
C PRO A 273 5.27 -4.10 19.28
N ARG A 274 6.02 -5.16 18.94
CA ARG A 274 7.06 -5.70 19.85
C ARG A 274 8.41 -5.04 19.67
N THR A 275 8.75 -4.62 18.45
CA THR A 275 10.09 -4.09 18.14
C THR A 275 10.10 -2.60 17.85
N GLY A 276 8.93 -2.01 17.55
CA GLY A 276 8.81 -0.64 17.06
C GLY A 276 9.29 -0.44 15.62
N LYS A 277 9.74 -1.51 14.94
CA LYS A 277 10.23 -1.43 13.56
C LYS A 277 9.08 -1.23 12.58
N LEU A 278 9.30 -0.41 11.57
CA LEU A 278 8.38 -0.19 10.47
C LEU A 278 8.39 -1.39 9.51
N TRP A 279 7.22 -1.80 9.06
CA TRP A 279 7.04 -2.83 8.03
C TRP A 279 6.15 -2.30 6.91
N THR A 280 6.48 -2.69 5.67
CA THR A 280 5.72 -2.34 4.46
C THR A 280 5.42 -3.57 3.62
N SER A 281 4.35 -3.49 2.84
CA SER A 281 4.08 -4.37 1.71
C SER A 281 4.08 -3.58 0.43
N GLU A 282 4.62 -4.15 -0.65
CA GLU A 282 4.63 -3.49 -1.94
C GLU A 282 4.39 -4.46 -3.11
N HIS A 283 3.91 -3.91 -4.22
CA HIS A 283 3.70 -4.64 -5.46
C HIS A 283 4.98 -4.68 -6.30
N GLY A 284 5.38 -5.88 -6.70
CA GLY A 284 6.24 -6.08 -7.85
C GLY A 284 5.51 -5.80 -9.17
N PRO A 285 6.18 -5.79 -10.31
CA PRO A 285 5.49 -5.61 -11.61
C PRO A 285 4.82 -6.90 -12.09
N ARG A 286 5.57 -7.98 -12.21
CA ARG A 286 5.10 -9.32 -12.57
C ARG A 286 5.88 -10.33 -11.74
N GLY A 287 5.38 -10.71 -10.59
CA GLY A 287 6.13 -11.31 -9.50
C GLY A 287 6.92 -10.29 -8.71
N GLY A 288 7.46 -10.72 -7.57
CA GLY A 288 8.29 -9.89 -6.70
C GLY A 288 7.49 -8.92 -5.84
N ASP A 289 6.27 -9.26 -5.48
CA ASP A 289 5.57 -8.62 -4.37
C ASP A 289 6.36 -8.86 -3.08
N GLU A 290 6.52 -7.83 -2.23
CA GLU A 290 7.46 -7.88 -1.10
C GLU A 290 6.85 -7.45 0.22
N ILE A 291 7.37 -8.04 1.29
CA ILE A 291 7.27 -7.53 2.66
C ILE A 291 8.65 -7.08 3.10
N ASN A 292 8.76 -5.84 3.52
CA ASN A 292 10.01 -5.23 3.96
C ASN A 292 9.93 -4.80 5.43
N ALA A 293 10.98 -5.10 6.22
CA ALA A 293 11.22 -4.53 7.53
C ALA A 293 12.09 -3.28 7.36
N VAL A 294 11.49 -2.10 7.50
CA VAL A 294 12.08 -0.84 7.03
C VAL A 294 12.91 -0.14 8.11
N GLU A 295 14.14 0.19 7.77
CA GLU A 295 15.07 0.94 8.61
C GLU A 295 15.43 2.30 8.00
N LYS A 296 15.72 3.24 8.87
CA LYS A 296 16.11 4.60 8.53
C LYS A 296 17.37 4.65 7.66
N GLY A 297 17.31 5.34 6.53
CA GLY A 297 18.45 5.57 5.62
C GLY A 297 18.74 4.41 4.68
N LYS A 298 17.98 3.31 4.75
CA LYS A 298 18.22 2.11 3.95
C LYS A 298 17.57 2.19 2.58
N ASN A 299 18.17 1.44 1.63
CA ASN A 299 17.75 1.35 0.24
C ASN A 299 17.22 -0.06 -0.05
N TYR A 300 15.97 -0.17 -0.47
CA TYR A 300 15.26 -1.43 -0.75
C TYR A 300 15.34 -1.87 -2.22
N GLY A 301 16.15 -1.18 -2.99
CA GLY A 301 16.77 -1.65 -4.23
C GLY A 301 16.02 -1.43 -5.52
N PHE A 302 14.69 -1.25 -5.53
CA PHE A 302 13.96 -1.09 -6.78
C PHE A 302 14.40 0.20 -7.53
N PRO A 303 14.62 0.18 -8.89
CA PRO A 303 14.53 -0.95 -9.82
C PRO A 303 15.87 -1.66 -10.07
N VAL A 304 16.89 -1.46 -9.23
CA VAL A 304 18.24 -2.03 -9.42
C VAL A 304 18.25 -3.52 -9.09
N ILE A 305 17.53 -3.91 -8.04
CA ILE A 305 17.25 -5.29 -7.68
C ILE A 305 15.76 -5.53 -7.55
N GLY A 306 15.32 -6.79 -7.63
CA GLY A 306 13.92 -7.18 -7.41
C GLY A 306 13.70 -8.65 -7.74
N TYR A 307 12.55 -9.17 -7.31
CA TYR A 307 12.17 -10.58 -7.45
C TYR A 307 11.07 -10.81 -8.51
N GLY A 308 10.80 -9.79 -9.34
CA GLY A 308 9.83 -9.82 -10.41
C GLY A 308 10.44 -9.48 -11.77
N ARG A 309 9.60 -9.50 -12.80
CA ARG A 309 9.94 -9.12 -14.17
C ARG A 309 9.01 -8.03 -14.69
N GLU A 310 9.37 -7.41 -15.80
CA GLU A 310 8.48 -6.53 -16.53
C GLU A 310 7.19 -7.25 -16.97
N TYR A 311 6.12 -6.52 -17.15
CA TYR A 311 4.86 -7.09 -17.66
C TYR A 311 5.00 -7.75 -19.04
N THR A 312 6.04 -7.37 -19.79
CA THR A 312 6.44 -8.01 -21.04
C THR A 312 7.15 -9.36 -20.86
N GLY A 313 7.49 -9.72 -19.61
CA GLY A 313 8.31 -10.89 -19.28
C GLY A 313 9.82 -10.65 -19.36
N LYS A 314 10.26 -9.45 -19.77
CA LYS A 314 11.69 -9.10 -19.80
C LYS A 314 12.25 -8.97 -18.39
N PRO A 315 13.52 -9.35 -18.18
CA PRO A 315 14.22 -9.12 -16.93
C PRO A 315 14.21 -7.64 -16.50
N ILE A 316 13.99 -7.38 -15.23
CA ILE A 316 14.32 -6.09 -14.62
C ILE A 316 15.79 -6.15 -14.28
N ASN A 317 16.57 -5.25 -14.85
CA ASN A 317 18.01 -5.13 -14.59
C ASN A 317 18.77 -6.49 -14.62
N GLY A 318 18.43 -7.36 -15.57
CA GLY A 318 19.05 -8.67 -15.76
C GLY A 318 18.66 -9.72 -14.72
N ASP A 319 17.45 -9.63 -14.13
CA ASP A 319 16.98 -10.52 -13.04
C ASP A 319 17.85 -10.47 -11.78
N LYS A 320 18.48 -9.31 -11.52
CA LYS A 320 19.33 -9.10 -10.37
C LYS A 320 18.51 -9.04 -9.09
N THR A 321 18.79 -9.95 -8.15
CA THR A 321 18.06 -10.02 -6.87
C THR A 321 18.81 -9.40 -5.70
N ARG A 322 20.12 -9.12 -5.85
CA ARG A 322 20.94 -8.56 -4.76
C ARG A 322 21.98 -7.58 -5.28
N GLN A 323 22.32 -6.61 -4.45
CA GLN A 323 23.46 -5.71 -4.63
C GLN A 323 23.89 -5.16 -3.26
N ASP A 324 25.21 -4.96 -3.09
CA ASP A 324 25.75 -4.35 -1.88
C ASP A 324 25.17 -2.97 -1.63
N GLY A 325 24.80 -2.69 -0.37
CA GLY A 325 24.12 -1.45 0.04
C GLY A 325 22.62 -1.41 -0.22
N MET A 326 22.04 -2.52 -0.69
CA MET A 326 20.59 -2.66 -0.86
C MET A 326 20.06 -3.77 0.04
N GLU A 327 18.94 -3.48 0.73
CA GLU A 327 18.32 -4.40 1.66
C GLU A 327 17.49 -5.44 0.92
N GLN A 328 17.34 -6.60 1.56
CA GLN A 328 16.56 -7.70 1.05
C GLN A 328 15.17 -7.70 1.70
N PRO A 329 14.10 -8.05 0.95
CA PRO A 329 12.79 -8.21 1.56
C PRO A 329 12.80 -9.35 2.59
N VAL A 330 12.01 -9.19 3.63
CA VAL A 330 11.75 -10.26 4.61
C VAL A 330 11.11 -11.46 3.92
N TYR A 331 10.20 -11.18 2.99
CA TYR A 331 9.46 -12.18 2.23
C TYR A 331 9.03 -11.64 0.87
N PHE A 332 8.96 -12.51 -0.13
CA PHE A 332 8.45 -12.14 -1.46
C PHE A 332 7.57 -13.24 -2.06
N TRP A 333 6.72 -12.84 -2.99
CA TRP A 333 5.88 -13.75 -3.77
C TRP A 333 6.15 -13.63 -5.27
N THR A 334 6.31 -14.78 -5.91
CA THR A 334 6.33 -14.94 -7.37
C THR A 334 5.63 -16.26 -7.70
N PRO A 335 4.41 -16.22 -8.28
CA PRO A 335 3.68 -15.07 -8.87
C PRO A 335 3.12 -14.08 -7.85
N ASP A 336 2.68 -12.91 -8.36
CA ASP A 336 2.07 -11.84 -7.58
C ASP A 336 0.80 -12.25 -6.84
N ILE A 337 0.67 -11.71 -5.63
CA ILE A 337 -0.56 -11.77 -4.85
C ILE A 337 -1.26 -10.40 -4.75
N ALA A 338 -0.57 -9.33 -5.14
CA ALA A 338 -0.92 -7.92 -4.94
C ALA A 338 -1.23 -7.63 -3.47
N PRO A 339 -0.22 -7.64 -2.56
CA PRO A 339 -0.40 -7.36 -1.14
C PRO A 339 -0.87 -5.92 -0.94
N SER A 340 -1.75 -5.69 0.04
CA SER A 340 -2.28 -4.39 0.35
C SER A 340 -2.06 -4.06 1.82
N GLY A 341 -3.09 -3.62 2.56
CA GLY A 341 -2.92 -3.32 3.98
C GLY A 341 -2.35 -4.49 4.77
N ILE A 342 -1.49 -4.18 5.73
CA ILE A 342 -0.84 -5.16 6.61
C ILE A 342 -1.04 -4.78 8.07
N GLY A 343 -1.08 -5.77 8.95
CA GLY A 343 -1.22 -5.55 10.39
C GLY A 343 -0.68 -6.72 11.22
N PHE A 344 -0.02 -6.42 12.33
CA PHE A 344 0.35 -7.42 13.32
C PHE A 344 -0.85 -7.73 14.23
N TYR A 345 -0.97 -8.98 14.62
CA TYR A 345 -1.96 -9.39 15.60
C TYR A 345 -1.34 -9.50 16.99
N THR A 346 -1.96 -8.81 17.95
CA THR A 346 -1.54 -8.79 19.36
C THR A 346 -2.64 -9.26 20.32
N GLY A 347 -3.84 -9.44 19.79
CA GLY A 347 -5.04 -9.79 20.54
C GLY A 347 -4.95 -11.14 21.24
N LYS A 348 -5.86 -11.34 22.19
CA LYS A 348 -5.92 -12.57 22.99
C LYS A 348 -6.93 -13.59 22.45
N LEU A 349 -7.83 -13.18 21.53
CA LEU A 349 -8.86 -14.06 21.01
C LEU A 349 -8.29 -15.23 20.19
N PHE A 350 -7.17 -14.99 19.50
CA PHE A 350 -6.47 -16.01 18.72
C PHE A 350 -5.04 -16.19 19.25
N PRO A 351 -4.83 -16.95 20.34
CA PRO A 351 -3.48 -17.14 20.91
C PRO A 351 -2.47 -17.71 19.91
N ALA A 352 -2.94 -18.54 18.95
CA ALA A 352 -2.11 -19.11 17.89
C ALA A 352 -1.61 -18.07 16.86
N TRP A 353 -2.19 -16.89 16.82
CA TRP A 353 -1.87 -15.82 15.86
C TRP A 353 -1.03 -14.68 16.48
N GLN A 354 -0.79 -14.73 17.78
CA GLN A 354 -0.07 -13.64 18.46
C GLN A 354 1.34 -13.43 17.87
N GLY A 355 1.58 -12.22 17.40
CA GLY A 355 2.85 -11.80 16.81
C GLY A 355 2.98 -12.10 15.32
N ASP A 356 1.99 -12.74 14.70
CA ASP A 356 1.96 -12.98 13.27
C ASP A 356 1.60 -11.70 12.50
N LEU A 357 2.09 -11.61 11.26
CA LEU A 357 1.76 -10.55 10.32
C LEU A 357 0.63 -11.02 9.41
N PHE A 358 -0.41 -10.21 9.31
CA PHE A 358 -1.50 -10.40 8.37
C PHE A 358 -1.34 -9.47 7.17
N VAL A 359 -1.55 -10.00 5.96
CA VAL A 359 -1.40 -9.29 4.69
C VAL A 359 -2.68 -9.44 3.88
N ALA A 360 -3.33 -8.34 3.61
CA ALA A 360 -4.50 -8.29 2.74
C ALA A 360 -4.09 -8.52 1.29
N GLU A 361 -4.79 -9.39 0.56
CA GLU A 361 -4.41 -9.84 -0.77
C GLU A 361 -5.49 -9.49 -1.79
N LEU A 362 -5.10 -8.82 -2.88
CA LEU A 362 -6.04 -8.36 -3.88
C LEU A 362 -6.22 -9.37 -5.03
N VAL A 363 -5.15 -9.92 -5.55
CA VAL A 363 -5.18 -10.86 -6.69
C VAL A 363 -5.54 -12.25 -6.22
N GLY A 364 -4.91 -12.76 -5.20
CA GLY A 364 -5.21 -14.08 -4.63
C GLY A 364 -6.54 -14.14 -3.87
N ARG A 365 -7.12 -12.97 -3.53
CA ARG A 365 -8.45 -12.85 -2.89
C ARG A 365 -8.57 -13.59 -1.57
N SER A 366 -7.57 -13.42 -0.74
CA SER A 366 -7.50 -14.02 0.58
C SER A 366 -6.85 -13.07 1.57
N LEU A 367 -6.82 -13.48 2.82
CA LEU A 367 -6.01 -12.88 3.86
C LEU A 367 -4.82 -13.81 4.13
N VAL A 368 -3.61 -13.34 3.89
CA VAL A 368 -2.39 -14.11 4.18
C VAL A 368 -2.01 -13.89 5.63
N ARG A 369 -1.69 -14.97 6.33
CA ARG A 369 -1.05 -14.94 7.63
C ARG A 369 0.37 -15.46 7.51
N LEU A 370 1.34 -14.66 7.92
CA LEU A 370 2.75 -15.01 7.99
C LEU A 370 3.15 -15.22 9.45
N THR A 371 3.54 -16.44 9.77
CA THR A 371 4.10 -16.75 11.09
C THR A 371 5.57 -16.38 11.11
N LEU A 372 5.96 -15.66 12.15
CA LEU A 372 7.29 -15.07 12.26
C LEU A 372 8.11 -15.70 13.39
N ASN A 373 9.41 -15.88 13.14
CA ASN A 373 10.44 -16.08 14.15
C ASN A 373 11.48 -14.93 14.03
N GLY A 374 11.36 -13.93 14.91
CA GLY A 374 12.03 -12.65 14.72
C GLY A 374 11.50 -11.94 13.47
N GLU A 375 12.36 -11.65 12.52
CA GLU A 375 12.01 -11.08 11.21
C GLU A 375 11.96 -12.14 10.09
N ARG A 376 12.09 -13.43 10.42
CA ARG A 376 12.03 -14.52 9.44
C ARG A 376 10.61 -15.10 9.37
N VAL A 377 10.10 -15.22 8.16
CA VAL A 377 8.85 -15.96 7.91
C VAL A 377 9.15 -17.46 8.03
N VAL A 378 8.41 -18.14 8.90
CA VAL A 378 8.54 -19.59 9.15
C VAL A 378 7.28 -20.36 8.79
N GLY A 379 6.21 -19.66 8.39
CA GLY A 379 4.97 -20.29 7.94
C GLY A 379 4.07 -19.32 7.22
N GLU A 380 3.30 -19.82 6.26
CA GLU A 380 2.29 -19.09 5.51
C GLU A 380 0.94 -19.83 5.57
N GLU A 381 -0.15 -19.08 5.72
CA GLU A 381 -1.52 -19.59 5.68
C GLU A 381 -2.41 -18.61 4.91
N ARG A 382 -3.36 -19.16 4.14
CA ARG A 382 -4.39 -18.39 3.43
C ARG A 382 -5.73 -18.54 4.13
N LEU A 383 -6.29 -17.43 4.58
CA LEU A 383 -7.58 -17.33 5.24
C LEU A 383 -8.58 -16.64 4.33
N LEU A 384 -9.88 -16.83 4.56
CA LEU A 384 -10.98 -16.19 3.82
C LEU A 384 -11.01 -16.52 2.32
N THR A 385 -10.42 -17.63 1.90
CA THR A 385 -10.40 -18.06 0.49
C THR A 385 -11.80 -18.33 -0.06
N GLU A 386 -12.71 -18.77 0.80
CA GLU A 386 -14.12 -19.04 0.51
C GLU A 386 -14.91 -17.79 0.09
N LEU A 387 -14.49 -16.60 0.55
CA LEU A 387 -15.12 -15.33 0.18
C LEU A 387 -14.86 -14.96 -1.28
N ASN A 388 -13.78 -15.47 -1.86
CA ASN A 388 -13.34 -15.13 -3.22
C ASN A 388 -13.37 -13.61 -3.49
N SER A 389 -13.05 -12.82 -2.47
CA SER A 389 -13.12 -11.36 -2.49
C SER A 389 -11.73 -10.74 -2.34
N ARG A 390 -11.46 -9.69 -3.08
CA ARG A 390 -10.24 -8.90 -2.90
C ARG A 390 -10.26 -8.29 -1.50
N ILE A 391 -9.20 -8.47 -0.72
CA ILE A 391 -9.05 -7.90 0.61
C ILE A 391 -8.11 -6.70 0.50
N ARG A 392 -8.57 -5.53 0.99
CA ARG A 392 -7.84 -4.26 0.89
C ARG A 392 -7.09 -3.89 2.16
N GLY A 393 -7.63 -4.23 3.31
CA GLY A 393 -7.06 -3.85 4.59
C GLY A 393 -7.31 -4.88 5.67
N VAL A 394 -6.46 -4.86 6.70
CA VAL A 394 -6.57 -5.68 7.89
C VAL A 394 -6.14 -4.87 9.11
N ASN A 395 -6.92 -4.92 10.19
CA ASN A 395 -6.60 -4.29 11.47
C ASN A 395 -7.13 -5.15 12.61
N GLU A 396 -6.45 -5.12 13.74
CA GLU A 396 -6.98 -5.61 14.99
C GLU A 396 -7.97 -4.61 15.57
N GLY A 397 -9.13 -5.08 15.99
CA GLY A 397 -10.13 -4.27 16.66
C GLY A 397 -9.87 -4.11 18.16
N PRO A 398 -10.49 -3.11 18.81
CA PRO A 398 -10.35 -2.90 20.26
C PRO A 398 -10.90 -4.07 21.11
N ASP A 399 -11.72 -4.93 20.52
CA ASP A 399 -12.24 -6.16 21.11
C ASP A 399 -11.29 -7.36 20.96
N GLY A 400 -10.12 -7.15 20.32
CA GLY A 400 -9.13 -8.19 20.06
C GLY A 400 -9.48 -9.12 18.88
N ALA A 401 -10.57 -8.88 18.17
CA ALA A 401 -10.88 -9.58 16.92
C ALA A 401 -10.09 -9.00 15.75
N LEU A 402 -9.94 -9.78 14.69
CA LEU A 402 -9.32 -9.30 13.45
C LEU A 402 -10.41 -8.78 12.51
N TYR A 403 -10.20 -7.61 11.93
CA TYR A 403 -11.12 -7.01 10.98
C TYR A 403 -10.46 -6.89 9.63
N VAL A 404 -11.22 -7.10 8.58
CA VAL A 404 -10.77 -6.93 7.19
C VAL A 404 -11.72 -6.06 6.41
N LEU A 405 -11.15 -5.29 5.48
CA LEU A 405 -11.88 -4.47 4.51
C LEU A 405 -11.77 -5.14 3.14
N THR A 406 -12.91 -5.43 2.51
CA THR A 406 -12.93 -5.92 1.13
C THR A 406 -12.86 -4.76 0.13
N ASP A 407 -12.27 -5.01 -1.06
CA ASP A 407 -12.07 -4.02 -2.13
C ASP A 407 -13.23 -4.02 -3.13
N GLY A 408 -13.42 -2.90 -3.82
CA GLY A 408 -14.36 -2.75 -4.93
C GLY A 408 -15.68 -2.06 -4.56
N ASN A 409 -16.68 -2.21 -5.43
CA ASN A 409 -18.04 -1.69 -5.18
C ASN A 409 -18.80 -2.68 -4.29
N GLY A 410 -19.52 -2.17 -3.31
CA GLY A 410 -20.19 -2.99 -2.30
C GLY A 410 -19.19 -3.59 -1.29
N GLY A 411 -18.06 -2.90 -1.06
CA GLY A 411 -17.06 -3.29 -0.08
C GLY A 411 -17.68 -3.50 1.31
N LYS A 412 -17.03 -4.38 2.10
CA LYS A 412 -17.51 -4.78 3.43
C LYS A 412 -16.41 -4.66 4.47
N ILE A 413 -16.78 -4.36 5.69
CA ILE A 413 -15.96 -4.61 6.88
C ILE A 413 -16.45 -5.93 7.49
N LEU A 414 -15.54 -6.88 7.58
CA LEU A 414 -15.78 -8.20 8.15
C LEU A 414 -14.99 -8.34 9.46
N ARG A 415 -15.61 -8.95 10.45
CA ARG A 415 -15.01 -9.28 11.75
C ARG A 415 -14.77 -10.77 11.85
N LEU A 416 -13.54 -11.16 12.18
CA LEU A 416 -13.14 -12.54 12.43
C LEU A 416 -13.06 -12.75 13.94
N ALA A 417 -13.83 -13.70 14.45
CA ALA A 417 -13.79 -14.13 15.85
C ALA A 417 -13.58 -15.63 15.92
N PRO A 418 -13.05 -16.18 17.04
CA PRO A 418 -12.94 -17.61 17.21
C PRO A 418 -14.29 -18.31 17.01
N LYS A 419 -14.27 -19.50 16.41
CA LYS A 419 -15.46 -20.35 16.42
C LYS A 419 -15.77 -20.74 17.88
N PRO A 420 -17.05 -20.73 18.24
CA PRO A 420 -17.49 -21.21 19.54
C PRO A 420 -17.02 -22.64 19.81
#